data_4f3e7920195cebf1f50177b737c7831b
#
_entry.id   4f3e7920195cebf1f50177b737c7831b
#
_cell.length_a   1.000
_cell.length_b   1.000
_cell.length_c   1.000
_cell.angle_alpha   90.00
_cell.angle_beta   90.00
_cell.angle_gamma   90.00
#
_symmetry.space_group_name_H-M   'P 1'
#
loop_
_entity.id
_entity.type
_entity.pdbx_description
1 polymer ?
#
loop_
_entity_poly.entity_id
_entity_poly.type
_entity_poly.pdbx_seq_one_letter_code
_entity_poly.pdbx_strand_id
1 'polypeptide(L)'
;MNFVFLLIVSIFLSCNNYVAFAYNEEDVEYFLKHIECHQCDLSNYNFEDKYLDQAIITDSNLSGTNFNNVKMAKATIKTSDFSNATFIKTDMPTSLIEDSNFSNVDFTEVNLVAATMLNSSFIKSNFNLAKMYGVTAEFSVFDDSNMTNVNIQKSILSTSSFVRTNFYESFLSLSLIDNANLSYSNLSKTKSRGVNFSDSNLKFANLSYASFRRSVFNGSDMTNIKFKAANFYKSIFVNADLSTVDFDDVYFKQGVFCNTKMKKKIINKDCRN
;
A
#
# COMPACT_ATOMS: atom_id res chain seq x y z
N MET A 1 -17.04 75.09 -38.20
CA MET A 1 -15.85 74.58 -37.51
C MET A 1 -16.40 73.80 -36.31
N ASN A 2 -16.69 72.50 -36.55
CA ASN A 2 -17.33 71.61 -35.53
C ASN A 2 -16.27 70.79 -34.82
N PHE A 3 -16.11 70.99 -33.52
CA PHE A 3 -15.33 70.13 -32.64
C PHE A 3 -16.19 68.98 -32.18
N VAL A 4 -15.85 67.78 -32.65
CA VAL A 4 -16.42 66.51 -32.13
C VAL A 4 -15.60 66.09 -30.92
N PHE A 5 -16.18 66.12 -29.75
CA PHE A 5 -15.61 65.55 -28.54
C PHE A 5 -15.78 64.02 -28.55
N LEU A 6 -14.72 63.27 -28.75
CA LEU A 6 -14.68 61.83 -28.58
C LEU A 6 -14.57 61.52 -27.07
N LEU A 7 -15.66 61.05 -26.47
CA LEU A 7 -15.64 60.46 -25.13
C LEU A 7 -15.04 59.04 -25.23
N ILE A 8 -13.82 58.86 -24.76
CA ILE A 8 -13.22 57.52 -24.58
C ILE A 8 -13.75 57.02 -23.24
N VAL A 9 -14.75 56.13 -23.29
CA VAL A 9 -15.16 55.34 -22.11
C VAL A 9 -14.16 54.22 -21.96
N SER A 10 -13.21 54.38 -21.06
CA SER A 10 -12.33 53.29 -20.62
C SER A 10 -13.13 52.33 -19.76
N ILE A 11 -13.55 51.21 -20.35
CA ILE A 11 -14.10 50.08 -19.63
C ILE A 11 -12.90 49.40 -18.91
N PHE A 12 -12.75 49.73 -17.64
CA PHE A 12 -11.93 48.88 -16.75
C PHE A 12 -12.66 47.54 -16.58
N LEU A 13 -12.32 46.55 -17.40
CA LEU A 13 -12.57 45.16 -17.03
C LEU A 13 -11.67 44.84 -15.85
N SER A 14 -12.20 44.95 -14.65
CA SER A 14 -11.62 44.29 -13.50
C SER A 14 -11.70 42.79 -13.77
N CYS A 15 -10.60 42.20 -14.28
CA CYS A 15 -10.40 40.76 -14.15
C CYS A 15 -10.34 40.44 -12.66
N ASN A 16 -11.50 40.17 -12.07
CA ASN A 16 -11.54 39.39 -10.85
C ASN A 16 -10.90 38.06 -11.21
N ASN A 17 -9.64 37.86 -10.82
CA ASN A 17 -9.05 36.54 -10.74
C ASN A 17 -9.87 35.76 -9.71
N TYR A 18 -10.96 35.17 -10.14
CA TYR A 18 -11.57 34.07 -9.38
C TYR A 18 -10.51 32.97 -9.41
N VAL A 19 -9.75 32.85 -8.33
CA VAL A 19 -9.04 31.62 -8.03
C VAL A 19 -10.17 30.62 -7.88
N ALA A 20 -10.37 29.79 -8.88
CA ALA A 20 -11.28 28.66 -8.76
C ALA A 20 -10.66 27.75 -7.70
N PHE A 21 -11.20 27.77 -6.50
CA PHE A 21 -10.91 26.74 -5.49
C PHE A 21 -11.39 25.43 -6.10
N ALA A 22 -10.54 24.39 -5.98
CA ALA A 22 -10.86 23.08 -6.52
C ALA A 22 -11.84 22.30 -5.61
N TYR A 23 -12.18 22.81 -4.43
CA TYR A 23 -13.07 22.23 -3.43
C TYR A 23 -14.34 23.07 -3.23
N ASN A 24 -15.37 22.48 -2.63
CA ASN A 24 -16.58 23.19 -2.21
C ASN A 24 -16.37 23.79 -0.81
N GLU A 25 -16.46 25.11 -0.67
CA GLU A 25 -16.26 25.82 0.60
C GLU A 25 -17.29 25.41 1.67
N GLU A 26 -18.55 25.19 1.30
CA GLU A 26 -19.61 24.78 2.22
C GLU A 26 -19.33 23.36 2.76
N ASP A 27 -18.84 22.45 1.92
CA ASP A 27 -18.46 21.09 2.31
C ASP A 27 -17.27 21.11 3.28
N VAL A 28 -16.28 21.97 3.06
CA VAL A 28 -15.14 22.14 3.95
C VAL A 28 -15.57 22.67 5.32
N GLU A 29 -16.39 23.72 5.36
CA GLU A 29 -16.91 24.27 6.61
C GLU A 29 -17.74 23.23 7.37
N TYR A 30 -18.59 22.50 6.68
CA TYR A 30 -19.39 21.42 7.25
C TYR A 30 -18.50 20.33 7.84
N PHE A 31 -17.53 19.84 7.08
CA PHE A 31 -16.61 18.79 7.52
C PHE A 31 -15.79 19.22 8.74
N LEU A 32 -15.21 20.41 8.72
CA LEU A 32 -14.41 20.90 9.86
C LEU A 32 -15.24 21.09 11.14
N LYS A 33 -16.54 21.34 11.02
CA LYS A 33 -17.44 21.53 12.16
C LYS A 33 -17.97 20.20 12.71
N HIS A 34 -18.26 19.22 11.85
CA HIS A 34 -18.96 18.00 12.24
C HIS A 34 -18.05 16.76 12.23
N ILE A 35 -16.88 16.84 11.55
CA ILE A 35 -15.95 15.72 11.33
C ILE A 35 -16.62 14.59 10.53
N GLU A 36 -17.66 14.91 9.79
CA GLU A 36 -18.42 14.01 8.93
C GLU A 36 -18.58 14.62 7.54
N CYS A 37 -18.43 13.80 6.49
CA CYS A 37 -18.59 14.21 5.12
C CYS A 37 -19.21 13.08 4.29
N HIS A 38 -20.32 13.37 3.65
CA HIS A 38 -20.99 12.45 2.73
C HIS A 38 -21.23 13.16 1.40
N GLN A 39 -20.70 12.61 0.31
CA GLN A 39 -20.77 13.20 -1.04
C GLN A 39 -20.17 14.62 -1.14
N CYS A 40 -19.13 14.90 -0.34
CA CYS A 40 -18.46 16.20 -0.36
C CYS A 40 -17.40 16.29 -1.48
N ASP A 41 -17.12 17.51 -1.91
CA ASP A 41 -15.93 17.86 -2.68
C ASP A 41 -14.96 18.67 -1.82
N LEU A 42 -13.95 17.96 -1.30
CA LEU A 42 -12.85 18.51 -0.49
C LEU A 42 -11.53 18.51 -1.26
N SER A 43 -11.57 18.33 -2.60
CA SER A 43 -10.40 18.14 -3.43
C SER A 43 -9.40 19.30 -3.32
N ASN A 44 -8.11 18.98 -3.26
CA ASN A 44 -6.98 19.91 -3.10
C ASN A 44 -7.03 20.81 -1.84
N TYR A 45 -7.92 20.55 -0.88
CA TYR A 45 -7.91 21.31 0.38
C TYR A 45 -6.71 20.96 1.26
N ASN A 46 -6.25 21.93 2.06
CA ASN A 46 -5.15 21.73 3.00
C ASN A 46 -5.66 21.52 4.42
N PHE A 47 -5.63 20.25 4.89
CA PHE A 47 -5.96 19.86 6.26
C PHE A 47 -4.71 19.75 7.17
N GLU A 48 -3.54 20.14 6.73
CA GLU A 48 -2.29 19.98 7.49
C GLU A 48 -2.45 20.38 8.96
N ASP A 49 -1.85 19.57 9.86
CA ASP A 49 -1.85 19.76 11.32
C ASP A 49 -3.24 19.76 12.00
N LYS A 50 -4.33 19.38 11.30
CA LYS A 50 -5.68 19.33 11.89
C LYS A 50 -5.87 18.08 12.77
N TYR A 51 -6.87 18.18 13.66
CA TYR A 51 -7.37 17.08 14.48
C TYR A 51 -8.71 16.60 13.92
N LEU A 52 -8.69 15.43 13.28
CA LEU A 52 -9.82 14.81 12.59
C LEU A 52 -10.05 13.38 13.10
N ASP A 53 -9.79 13.14 14.40
CA ASP A 53 -10.03 11.84 15.00
C ASP A 53 -11.48 11.42 14.86
N GLN A 54 -11.70 10.15 14.49
CA GLN A 54 -13.00 9.55 14.23
C GLN A 54 -13.75 10.18 13.03
N ALA A 55 -13.05 10.87 12.12
CA ALA A 55 -13.68 11.42 10.92
C ALA A 55 -14.43 10.33 10.14
N ILE A 56 -15.62 10.68 9.63
CA ILE A 56 -16.44 9.84 8.78
C ILE A 56 -16.47 10.48 7.38
N ILE A 57 -15.92 9.79 6.40
CA ILE A 57 -15.82 10.28 5.02
C ILE A 57 -16.36 9.20 4.10
N THR A 58 -17.45 9.49 3.40
CA THR A 58 -18.09 8.52 2.50
C THR A 58 -18.48 9.16 1.17
N ASP A 59 -18.33 8.39 0.08
CA ASP A 59 -18.77 8.77 -1.27
C ASP A 59 -18.22 10.14 -1.74
N SER A 60 -17.04 10.54 -1.26
CA SER A 60 -16.52 11.92 -1.35
C SER A 60 -15.26 12.01 -2.21
N ASN A 61 -15.02 13.22 -2.77
CA ASN A 61 -13.82 13.54 -3.53
C ASN A 61 -12.84 14.31 -2.65
N LEU A 62 -11.67 13.71 -2.37
CA LEU A 62 -10.56 14.28 -1.62
C LEU A 62 -9.26 14.18 -2.42
N SER A 63 -9.36 14.14 -3.75
CA SER A 63 -8.19 14.06 -4.62
C SER A 63 -7.27 15.28 -4.45
N GLY A 64 -5.96 15.05 -4.36
CA GLY A 64 -4.95 16.10 -4.20
C GLY A 64 -4.94 16.79 -2.83
N THR A 65 -5.72 16.35 -1.84
CA THR A 65 -5.76 16.95 -0.49
C THR A 65 -4.44 16.78 0.26
N ASN A 66 -4.14 17.72 1.16
CA ASN A 66 -3.01 17.62 2.06
C ASN A 66 -3.48 17.25 3.48
N PHE A 67 -3.12 16.03 3.93
CA PHE A 67 -3.37 15.52 5.28
C PHE A 67 -2.08 15.38 6.10
N ASN A 68 -1.00 16.05 5.74
CA ASN A 68 0.27 15.93 6.44
C ASN A 68 0.14 16.30 7.92
N ASN A 69 0.74 15.49 8.80
CA ASN A 69 0.70 15.64 10.26
C ASN A 69 -0.72 15.59 10.88
N VAL A 70 -1.75 15.26 10.14
CA VAL A 70 -3.14 15.20 10.65
C VAL A 70 -3.28 14.07 11.67
N LYS A 71 -4.07 14.30 12.72
CA LYS A 71 -4.56 13.28 13.64
C LYS A 71 -5.95 12.83 13.21
N MET A 72 -6.08 11.58 12.79
CA MET A 72 -7.36 11.00 12.36
C MET A 72 -7.49 9.52 12.78
N ALA A 73 -7.13 9.26 14.04
CA ALA A 73 -7.29 7.93 14.62
C ALA A 73 -8.76 7.46 14.56
N LYS A 74 -8.97 6.19 14.24
CA LYS A 74 -10.32 5.58 14.09
C LYS A 74 -11.18 6.23 13.02
N ALA A 75 -10.61 6.90 12.03
CA ALA A 75 -11.37 7.43 10.90
C ALA A 75 -12.07 6.29 10.14
N THR A 76 -13.24 6.58 9.58
CA THR A 76 -13.98 5.71 8.68
C THR A 76 -14.03 6.35 7.30
N ILE A 77 -13.42 5.69 6.32
CA ILE A 77 -13.31 6.16 4.94
C ILE A 77 -13.90 5.08 4.03
N LYS A 78 -14.93 5.41 3.27
CA LYS A 78 -15.58 4.48 2.36
C LYS A 78 -15.90 5.12 1.01
N THR A 79 -15.78 4.33 -0.06
CA THR A 79 -16.20 4.72 -1.42
C THR A 79 -15.72 6.12 -1.84
N SER A 80 -14.51 6.52 -1.41
CA SER A 80 -14.02 7.89 -1.60
C SER A 80 -12.72 7.93 -2.40
N ASP A 81 -12.49 9.05 -3.09
CA ASP A 81 -11.30 9.27 -3.91
C ASP A 81 -10.30 10.18 -3.20
N PHE A 82 -9.15 9.64 -2.84
CA PHE A 82 -7.99 10.34 -2.28
C PHE A 82 -6.79 10.34 -3.25
N SER A 83 -7.01 10.09 -4.54
CA SER A 83 -5.91 10.03 -5.50
C SER A 83 -5.04 11.29 -5.46
N ASN A 84 -3.72 11.10 -5.54
CA ASN A 84 -2.72 12.18 -5.49
C ASN A 84 -2.69 13.00 -4.18
N ALA A 85 -3.36 12.57 -3.12
CA ALA A 85 -3.31 13.22 -1.80
C ALA A 85 -1.96 12.97 -1.09
N THR A 86 -1.69 13.70 -0.02
CA THR A 86 -0.52 13.47 0.84
C THR A 86 -0.93 13.21 2.29
N PHE A 87 -0.31 12.18 2.89
CA PHE A 87 -0.55 11.73 4.26
C PHE A 87 0.79 11.57 5.03
N ILE A 88 1.75 12.45 4.75
CA ILE A 88 3.09 12.38 5.37
C ILE A 88 2.96 12.56 6.88
N LYS A 89 3.46 11.57 7.66
CA LYS A 89 3.38 11.57 9.13
C LYS A 89 1.97 11.66 9.70
N THR A 90 0.94 11.38 8.92
CA THR A 90 -0.44 11.32 9.38
C THR A 90 -0.61 10.19 10.39
N ASP A 91 -1.36 10.46 11.46
CA ASP A 91 -1.61 9.50 12.53
C ASP A 91 -3.05 8.98 12.44
N MET A 92 -3.23 7.80 11.83
CA MET A 92 -4.55 7.20 11.58
C MET A 92 -4.63 5.72 12.01
N PRO A 93 -4.20 5.39 13.25
CA PRO A 93 -4.28 4.03 13.73
C PRO A 93 -5.73 3.57 13.86
N THR A 94 -5.95 2.26 13.71
CA THR A 94 -7.28 1.63 13.85
C THR A 94 -8.37 2.22 12.94
N SER A 95 -8.00 2.92 11.88
CA SER A 95 -8.94 3.45 10.89
C SER A 95 -9.51 2.32 10.02
N LEU A 96 -10.71 2.56 9.48
CA LEU A 96 -11.37 1.72 8.48
C LEU A 96 -11.31 2.42 7.13
N ILE A 97 -10.70 1.80 6.15
CA ILE A 97 -10.63 2.23 4.76
C ILE A 97 -11.24 1.12 3.91
N GLU A 98 -12.27 1.42 3.15
CA GLU A 98 -13.03 0.42 2.40
C GLU A 98 -13.45 0.98 1.04
N ASP A 99 -13.32 0.17 -0.03
CA ASP A 99 -13.77 0.49 -1.38
C ASP A 99 -13.28 1.87 -1.92
N SER A 100 -12.07 2.30 -1.53
CA SER A 100 -11.58 3.66 -1.76
C SER A 100 -10.33 3.71 -2.62
N ASN A 101 -10.11 4.83 -3.30
CA ASN A 101 -8.98 5.06 -4.19
C ASN A 101 -7.93 5.94 -3.53
N PHE A 102 -6.76 5.37 -3.27
CA PHE A 102 -5.56 6.04 -2.76
C PHE A 102 -4.39 5.93 -3.74
N SER A 103 -4.65 5.91 -5.04
CA SER A 103 -3.59 5.80 -6.04
C SER A 103 -2.72 7.05 -6.08
N ASN A 104 -1.40 6.89 -6.22
CA ASN A 104 -0.37 7.94 -6.23
C ASN A 104 -0.31 8.76 -4.93
N VAL A 105 -0.72 8.22 -3.80
CA VAL A 105 -0.70 8.93 -2.51
C VAL A 105 0.67 8.80 -1.84
N ASP A 106 1.13 9.87 -1.18
CA ASP A 106 2.32 9.83 -0.34
C ASP A 106 1.95 9.55 1.13
N PHE A 107 2.23 8.32 1.57
CA PHE A 107 2.05 7.82 2.94
C PHE A 107 3.38 7.73 3.72
N THR A 108 4.39 8.52 3.35
CA THR A 108 5.69 8.48 4.04
C THR A 108 5.52 8.67 5.55
N GLU A 109 6.09 7.74 6.34
CA GLU A 109 6.04 7.74 7.81
C GLU A 109 4.61 7.72 8.42
N VAL A 110 3.57 7.40 7.67
CA VAL A 110 2.18 7.29 8.17
C VAL A 110 2.08 6.25 9.28
N ASN A 111 1.22 6.51 10.27
CA ASN A 111 0.84 5.53 11.28
C ASN A 111 -0.52 4.90 10.93
N LEU A 112 -0.51 3.66 10.47
CA LEU A 112 -1.68 2.83 10.14
C LEU A 112 -1.78 1.59 11.04
N VAL A 113 -1.19 1.62 12.23
CA VAL A 113 -1.20 0.47 13.15
C VAL A 113 -2.63 -0.03 13.39
N ALA A 114 -2.84 -1.33 13.16
CA ALA A 114 -4.13 -2.01 13.30
C ALA A 114 -5.28 -1.40 12.43
N ALA A 115 -4.95 -0.70 11.36
CA ALA A 115 -5.96 -0.22 10.40
C ALA A 115 -6.53 -1.39 9.58
N THR A 116 -7.77 -1.24 9.14
CA THR A 116 -8.44 -2.12 8.18
C THR A 116 -8.54 -1.39 6.84
N MET A 117 -8.02 -2.01 5.76
CA MET A 117 -7.86 -1.39 4.44
C MET A 117 -8.34 -2.39 3.36
N LEU A 118 -9.65 -2.53 3.20
CA LEU A 118 -10.25 -3.57 2.37
C LEU A 118 -10.65 -3.04 0.98
N ASN A 119 -10.55 -3.89 -0.05
CA ASN A 119 -11.03 -3.62 -1.41
C ASN A 119 -10.55 -2.27 -1.99
N SER A 120 -9.42 -1.76 -1.55
CA SER A 120 -8.98 -0.40 -1.85
C SER A 120 -7.74 -0.38 -2.74
N SER A 121 -7.60 0.69 -3.52
CA SER A 121 -6.46 0.88 -4.43
C SER A 121 -5.41 1.79 -3.82
N PHE A 122 -4.18 1.29 -3.75
CA PHE A 122 -2.97 2.00 -3.31
C PHE A 122 -1.89 1.95 -4.40
N ILE A 123 -2.30 1.91 -5.67
CA ILE A 123 -1.39 1.78 -6.81
C ILE A 123 -0.43 2.97 -6.85
N LYS A 124 0.87 2.69 -7.04
CA LYS A 124 1.95 3.70 -7.12
C LYS A 124 2.07 4.60 -5.90
N SER A 125 1.55 4.19 -4.74
CA SER A 125 1.64 4.96 -3.50
C SER A 125 2.96 4.74 -2.78
N ASN A 126 3.37 5.71 -1.99
CA ASN A 126 4.63 5.70 -1.27
C ASN A 126 4.40 5.45 0.23
N PHE A 127 4.73 4.25 0.71
CA PHE A 127 4.65 3.85 2.13
C PHE A 127 6.02 3.79 2.80
N ASN A 128 7.02 4.52 2.30
CA ASN A 128 8.35 4.50 2.89
C ASN A 128 8.28 4.80 4.39
N LEU A 129 8.91 3.94 5.22
CA LEU A 129 8.93 4.05 6.69
C LEU A 129 7.54 4.00 7.37
N ALA A 130 6.48 3.63 6.68
CA ALA A 130 5.13 3.54 7.25
C ALA A 130 5.05 2.47 8.36
N LYS A 131 4.23 2.76 9.38
CA LYS A 131 3.92 1.85 10.48
C LYS A 131 2.59 1.17 10.20
N MET A 132 2.65 -0.08 9.71
CA MET A 132 1.50 -0.88 9.30
C MET A 132 1.38 -2.18 10.11
N TYR A 133 1.85 -2.19 11.35
CA TYR A 133 1.78 -3.38 12.21
C TYR A 133 0.33 -3.78 12.49
N GLY A 134 0.00 -5.05 12.24
CA GLY A 134 -1.34 -5.59 12.49
C GLY A 134 -2.43 -5.09 11.55
N VAL A 135 -2.08 -4.57 10.37
CA VAL A 135 -3.04 -4.13 9.35
C VAL A 135 -3.78 -5.34 8.76
N THR A 136 -5.06 -5.16 8.45
CA THR A 136 -5.83 -6.05 7.59
C THR A 136 -6.08 -5.35 6.26
N ALA A 137 -5.55 -5.88 5.14
CA ALA A 137 -5.64 -5.25 3.82
C ALA A 137 -5.95 -6.30 2.73
N GLU A 138 -6.96 -7.11 2.97
CA GLU A 138 -7.39 -8.15 2.03
C GLU A 138 -8.07 -7.52 0.79
N PHE A 139 -7.92 -8.18 -0.36
CA PHE A 139 -8.48 -7.76 -1.66
C PHE A 139 -8.03 -6.38 -2.13
N SER A 140 -6.96 -5.83 -1.58
CA SER A 140 -6.45 -4.50 -1.92
C SER A 140 -5.29 -4.56 -2.90
N VAL A 141 -5.07 -3.46 -3.63
CA VAL A 141 -4.07 -3.39 -4.70
C VAL A 141 -2.98 -2.38 -4.33
N PHE A 142 -1.73 -2.88 -4.22
CA PHE A 142 -0.53 -2.10 -3.91
C PHE A 142 0.48 -2.12 -5.06
N ASP A 143 0.02 -2.37 -6.28
CA ASP A 143 0.90 -2.52 -7.44
C ASP A 143 1.75 -1.26 -7.67
N ASP A 144 3.03 -1.47 -8.05
CA ASP A 144 3.99 -0.41 -8.29
C ASP A 144 4.28 0.50 -7.07
N SER A 145 3.80 0.16 -5.86
CA SER A 145 4.01 0.98 -4.67
C SER A 145 5.41 0.84 -4.08
N ASN A 146 5.85 1.87 -3.38
CA ASN A 146 7.08 1.88 -2.60
C ASN A 146 6.79 1.55 -1.14
N MET A 147 7.15 0.34 -0.69
CA MET A 147 7.03 -0.12 0.69
C MET A 147 8.40 -0.35 1.35
N THR A 148 9.41 0.44 0.98
CA THR A 148 10.76 0.32 1.57
C THR A 148 10.73 0.65 3.05
N ASN A 149 11.44 -0.16 3.86
CA ASN A 149 11.50 -0.02 5.31
C ASN A 149 10.12 -0.03 6.03
N VAL A 150 9.06 -0.52 5.39
CA VAL A 150 7.74 -0.62 6.02
C VAL A 150 7.75 -1.65 7.15
N ASN A 151 7.06 -1.34 8.25
CA ASN A 151 6.75 -2.33 9.27
C ASN A 151 5.31 -2.84 9.11
N ILE A 152 5.18 -4.00 8.46
CA ILE A 152 3.90 -4.66 8.17
C ILE A 152 3.80 -6.04 8.86
N GLN A 153 4.41 -6.18 10.03
CA GLN A 153 4.40 -7.41 10.81
C GLN A 153 3.01 -7.73 11.36
N LYS A 154 2.70 -9.03 11.49
CA LYS A 154 1.41 -9.56 12.00
C LYS A 154 0.18 -9.06 11.25
N SER A 155 0.32 -8.71 9.99
CA SER A 155 -0.75 -8.20 9.14
C SER A 155 -1.40 -9.31 8.33
N ILE A 156 -2.64 -9.09 7.90
CA ILE A 156 -3.40 -9.95 7.02
C ILE A 156 -3.50 -9.26 5.66
N LEU A 157 -2.82 -9.81 4.66
CA LEU A 157 -2.68 -9.26 3.31
C LEU A 157 -3.09 -10.29 2.25
N SER A 158 -3.85 -11.30 2.67
CA SER A 158 -4.27 -12.41 1.82
C SER A 158 -5.06 -11.90 0.61
N THR A 159 -4.94 -12.57 -0.53
CA THR A 159 -5.66 -12.23 -1.77
C THR A 159 -5.39 -10.85 -2.37
N SER A 160 -4.39 -10.12 -1.88
CA SER A 160 -4.04 -8.78 -2.37
C SER A 160 -3.00 -8.81 -3.48
N SER A 161 -2.90 -7.71 -4.23
CA SER A 161 -1.91 -7.55 -5.30
C SER A 161 -0.77 -6.63 -4.88
N PHE A 162 0.46 -7.10 -5.14
CA PHE A 162 1.74 -6.42 -4.87
C PHE A 162 2.66 -6.52 -6.09
N VAL A 163 2.12 -6.49 -7.28
CA VAL A 163 2.90 -6.60 -8.52
C VAL A 163 3.88 -5.44 -8.62
N ARG A 164 5.17 -5.73 -8.82
CA ARG A 164 6.26 -4.74 -8.88
C ARG A 164 6.42 -3.86 -7.62
N THR A 165 5.80 -4.24 -6.50
CA THR A 165 5.93 -3.51 -5.22
C THR A 165 7.36 -3.64 -4.67
N ASN A 166 7.88 -2.55 -4.13
CA ASN A 166 9.22 -2.52 -3.54
C ASN A 166 9.18 -2.66 -2.01
N PHE A 167 9.48 -3.85 -1.48
CA PHE A 167 9.59 -4.16 -0.04
C PHE A 167 11.04 -4.14 0.49
N TYR A 168 11.97 -3.48 -0.19
CA TYR A 168 13.37 -3.48 0.21
C TYR A 168 13.55 -3.12 1.69
N GLU A 169 14.31 -3.94 2.45
CA GLU A 169 14.61 -3.77 3.87
C GLU A 169 13.38 -3.74 4.82
N SER A 170 12.21 -4.22 4.39
CA SER A 170 10.96 -4.22 5.15
C SER A 170 10.85 -5.36 6.16
N PHE A 171 9.89 -5.23 7.09
CA PHE A 171 9.63 -6.17 8.17
C PHE A 171 8.24 -6.80 7.97
N LEU A 172 8.19 -8.11 7.59
CA LEU A 172 6.95 -8.82 7.29
C LEU A 172 6.67 -9.98 8.28
N SER A 173 7.41 -10.09 9.37
CA SER A 173 7.33 -11.28 10.24
C SER A 173 5.92 -11.57 10.74
N LEU A 174 5.51 -12.85 10.68
CA LEU A 174 4.21 -13.34 11.13
C LEU A 174 3.01 -12.81 10.35
N SER A 175 3.20 -12.28 9.14
CA SER A 175 2.10 -11.83 8.30
C SER A 175 1.54 -12.97 7.44
N LEU A 176 0.26 -12.88 7.11
CA LEU A 176 -0.44 -13.73 6.17
C LEU A 176 -0.47 -13.02 4.81
N ILE A 177 0.15 -13.61 3.81
CA ILE A 177 0.25 -13.07 2.43
C ILE A 177 -0.09 -14.21 1.46
N ASP A 178 -0.96 -15.11 1.88
CA ASP A 178 -1.39 -16.25 1.09
C ASP A 178 -2.36 -15.82 -0.04
N ASN A 179 -2.38 -16.59 -1.11
CA ASN A 179 -3.16 -16.28 -2.31
C ASN A 179 -2.88 -14.90 -2.94
N ALA A 180 -1.78 -14.26 -2.59
CA ALA A 180 -1.42 -12.91 -3.06
C ALA A 180 -0.60 -12.95 -4.35
N ASN A 181 -0.63 -11.86 -5.10
CA ASN A 181 0.20 -11.69 -6.28
C ASN A 181 1.40 -10.76 -5.97
N LEU A 182 2.59 -11.36 -5.81
CA LEU A 182 3.85 -10.66 -5.58
C LEU A 182 4.79 -10.73 -6.80
N SER A 183 4.26 -10.98 -8.00
CA SER A 183 5.10 -11.11 -9.18
C SER A 183 5.91 -9.83 -9.43
N TYR A 184 7.20 -10.01 -9.78
CA TYR A 184 8.15 -8.92 -10.02
C TYR A 184 8.45 -8.04 -8.80
N SER A 185 7.94 -8.34 -7.59
CA SER A 185 8.20 -7.55 -6.40
C SER A 185 9.67 -7.63 -5.94
N ASN A 186 10.11 -6.61 -5.24
CA ASN A 186 11.44 -6.58 -4.62
C ASN A 186 11.34 -6.83 -3.12
N LEU A 187 11.56 -8.07 -2.69
CA LEU A 187 11.60 -8.51 -1.29
C LEU A 187 13.05 -8.62 -0.76
N SER A 188 14.03 -8.01 -1.44
CA SER A 188 15.43 -8.15 -1.03
C SER A 188 15.69 -7.50 0.32
N LYS A 189 16.56 -8.15 1.11
CA LYS A 189 16.92 -7.80 2.48
C LYS A 189 15.77 -7.72 3.48
N THR A 190 14.57 -8.22 3.16
CA THR A 190 13.45 -8.26 4.10
C THR A 190 13.74 -9.14 5.31
N LYS A 191 13.15 -8.78 6.45
CA LYS A 191 13.14 -9.58 7.69
C LYS A 191 11.74 -10.19 7.88
N SER A 192 11.57 -11.45 7.46
CA SER A 192 10.28 -12.06 7.17
C SER A 192 10.13 -13.43 7.86
N ARG A 193 10.38 -13.49 9.17
CA ARG A 193 10.27 -14.76 9.92
C ARG A 193 8.81 -15.18 10.09
N GLY A 194 8.49 -16.42 9.68
CA GLY A 194 7.16 -17.01 9.90
C GLY A 194 6.06 -16.39 9.06
N VAL A 195 6.38 -15.85 7.90
CA VAL A 195 5.40 -15.34 6.92
C VAL A 195 4.74 -16.53 6.21
N ASN A 196 3.44 -16.43 5.94
CA ASN A 196 2.72 -17.38 5.10
C ASN A 196 2.55 -16.79 3.69
N PHE A 197 3.16 -17.44 2.68
CA PHE A 197 3.04 -17.15 1.25
C PHE A 197 2.35 -18.32 0.50
N SER A 198 1.55 -19.13 1.17
CA SER A 198 0.89 -20.26 0.53
C SER A 198 0.06 -19.81 -0.67
N ASP A 199 0.11 -20.59 -1.75
CA ASP A 199 -0.65 -20.36 -2.99
C ASP A 199 -0.44 -18.99 -3.65
N SER A 200 0.65 -18.28 -3.29
CA SER A 200 0.98 -16.97 -3.84
C SER A 200 1.81 -17.05 -5.11
N ASN A 201 1.64 -16.05 -5.97
CA ASN A 201 2.46 -15.85 -7.16
C ASN A 201 3.67 -14.99 -6.83
N LEU A 202 4.86 -15.60 -6.77
CA LEU A 202 6.16 -14.95 -6.54
C LEU A 202 7.03 -14.91 -7.80
N LYS A 203 6.47 -15.15 -9.00
CA LYS A 203 7.23 -15.17 -10.26
C LYS A 203 8.08 -13.91 -10.41
N PHE A 204 9.34 -14.09 -10.79
CA PHE A 204 10.30 -13.02 -11.04
C PHE A 204 10.57 -12.11 -9.82
N ALA A 205 10.09 -12.44 -8.62
CA ALA A 205 10.37 -11.66 -7.42
C ALA A 205 11.86 -11.74 -7.05
N ASN A 206 12.37 -10.68 -6.40
CA ASN A 206 13.72 -10.63 -5.88
C ASN A 206 13.72 -10.81 -4.36
N LEU A 207 14.17 -11.98 -3.88
CA LEU A 207 14.28 -12.33 -2.46
C LEU A 207 15.75 -12.33 -1.97
N SER A 208 16.68 -11.75 -2.73
CA SER A 208 18.12 -11.81 -2.42
C SER A 208 18.42 -11.17 -1.06
N TYR A 209 19.28 -11.83 -0.27
CA TYR A 209 19.67 -11.40 1.07
C TYR A 209 18.54 -11.33 2.10
N ALA A 210 17.34 -11.80 1.77
CA ALA A 210 16.19 -11.80 2.67
C ALA A 210 16.25 -12.96 3.68
N SER A 211 15.58 -12.79 4.83
CA SER A 211 15.46 -13.81 5.86
C SER A 211 14.01 -14.29 6.02
N PHE A 212 13.71 -15.46 5.43
CA PHE A 212 12.40 -16.12 5.45
C PHE A 212 12.37 -17.33 6.40
N ARG A 213 13.02 -17.22 7.55
CA ARG A 213 13.11 -18.35 8.51
C ARG A 213 11.71 -18.75 9.00
N ARG A 214 11.41 -20.08 8.97
CA ARG A 214 10.12 -20.67 9.38
C ARG A 214 8.91 -20.15 8.59
N SER A 215 9.12 -19.66 7.37
CA SER A 215 8.06 -19.19 6.50
C SER A 215 7.47 -20.34 5.69
N VAL A 216 6.26 -20.18 5.20
CA VAL A 216 5.50 -21.17 4.44
C VAL A 216 5.33 -20.69 3.01
N PHE A 217 5.68 -21.56 2.04
CA PHE A 217 5.59 -21.34 0.60
C PHE A 217 4.82 -22.48 -0.08
N ASN A 218 3.85 -23.06 0.62
CA ASN A 218 3.08 -24.19 0.07
C ASN A 218 2.29 -23.74 -1.15
N GLY A 219 2.34 -24.53 -2.24
CA GLY A 219 1.62 -24.22 -3.47
C GLY A 219 2.10 -22.97 -4.22
N SER A 220 3.07 -22.23 -3.68
CA SER A 220 3.51 -20.99 -4.31
C SER A 220 4.27 -21.21 -5.62
N ASP A 221 4.05 -20.30 -6.57
CA ASP A 221 4.82 -20.24 -7.80
C ASP A 221 6.03 -19.32 -7.63
N MET A 222 7.19 -19.95 -7.51
CA MET A 222 8.48 -19.29 -7.30
C MET A 222 9.38 -19.37 -8.54
N THR A 223 8.80 -19.49 -9.74
CA THR A 223 9.57 -19.57 -10.98
C THR A 223 10.28 -18.24 -11.29
N ASN A 224 11.51 -18.32 -11.76
CA ASN A 224 12.36 -17.19 -12.12
C ASN A 224 12.64 -16.18 -10.98
N ILE A 225 12.50 -16.59 -9.71
CA ILE A 225 12.86 -15.74 -8.60
C ILE A 225 14.40 -15.58 -8.48
N LYS A 226 14.80 -14.47 -7.85
CA LYS A 226 16.18 -14.24 -7.43
C LYS A 226 16.24 -14.37 -5.92
N PHE A 227 17.11 -15.24 -5.39
CA PHE A 227 17.27 -15.37 -3.94
C PHE A 227 18.74 -15.60 -3.47
N LYS A 228 19.67 -14.98 -4.15
CA LYS A 228 21.08 -15.02 -3.74
C LYS A 228 21.22 -14.71 -2.25
N ALA A 229 21.93 -15.59 -1.52
CA ALA A 229 22.18 -15.46 -0.09
C ALA A 229 20.93 -15.33 0.80
N ALA A 230 19.77 -15.78 0.33
CA ALA A 230 18.54 -15.80 1.14
C ALA A 230 18.57 -16.93 2.17
N ASN A 231 17.90 -16.70 3.31
CA ASN A 231 17.83 -17.64 4.42
C ASN A 231 16.42 -18.20 4.61
N PHE A 232 16.24 -19.48 4.27
CA PHE A 232 14.99 -20.25 4.42
C PHE A 232 15.08 -21.31 5.52
N TYR A 233 15.78 -21.06 6.60
CA TYR A 233 15.92 -22.00 7.71
C TYR A 233 14.56 -22.43 8.27
N LYS A 234 14.28 -23.75 8.26
CA LYS A 234 13.02 -24.36 8.68
C LYS A 234 11.79 -23.89 7.90
N SER A 235 11.93 -23.44 6.68
CA SER A 235 10.78 -23.06 5.84
C SER A 235 10.20 -24.27 5.12
N ILE A 236 8.95 -24.15 4.69
CA ILE A 236 8.14 -25.24 4.13
C ILE A 236 7.77 -24.89 2.67
N PHE A 237 7.97 -25.85 1.74
CA PHE A 237 7.80 -25.71 0.29
C PHE A 237 6.94 -26.84 -0.30
N VAL A 238 5.91 -27.29 0.40
CA VAL A 238 5.03 -28.36 -0.09
C VAL A 238 4.27 -27.89 -1.34
N ASN A 239 4.34 -28.69 -2.44
CA ASN A 239 3.75 -28.35 -3.73
C ASN A 239 4.29 -27.05 -4.39
N ALA A 240 5.36 -26.47 -3.92
CA ALA A 240 5.93 -25.24 -4.49
C ALA A 240 6.66 -25.51 -5.82
N ASP A 241 6.67 -24.50 -6.72
CA ASP A 241 7.41 -24.57 -7.99
C ASP A 241 8.69 -23.75 -7.94
N LEU A 242 9.82 -24.43 -7.83
CA LEU A 242 11.19 -23.91 -7.87
C LEU A 242 11.96 -24.41 -9.12
N SER A 243 11.23 -24.81 -10.18
CA SER A 243 11.82 -25.54 -11.33
C SER A 243 12.83 -24.73 -12.15
N THR A 244 12.78 -23.42 -12.09
CA THR A 244 13.69 -22.53 -12.86
C THR A 244 14.76 -21.86 -12.01
N VAL A 245 14.82 -22.20 -10.72
CA VAL A 245 15.65 -21.48 -9.77
C VAL A 245 17.06 -22.06 -9.66
N ASP A 246 18.04 -21.19 -9.54
CA ASP A 246 19.42 -21.54 -9.20
C ASP A 246 19.65 -21.40 -7.70
N PHE A 247 20.25 -22.45 -7.09
CA PHE A 247 20.36 -22.58 -5.62
C PHE A 247 21.73 -22.18 -5.07
N ASP A 248 22.52 -21.46 -5.81
CA ASP A 248 23.83 -21.02 -5.36
C ASP A 248 23.70 -20.04 -4.17
N ASP A 249 24.46 -20.31 -3.09
CA ASP A 249 24.51 -19.52 -1.86
C ASP A 249 23.19 -19.40 -1.06
N VAL A 250 22.21 -20.29 -1.26
CA VAL A 250 20.93 -20.26 -0.55
C VAL A 250 20.95 -21.20 0.66
N TYR A 251 20.43 -20.72 1.80
CA TYR A 251 20.44 -21.49 3.04
C TYR A 251 19.07 -22.11 3.35
N PHE A 252 18.95 -23.45 3.10
CA PHE A 252 17.71 -24.22 3.30
C PHE A 252 17.78 -25.23 4.46
N LYS A 253 18.67 -25.07 5.43
CA LYS A 253 18.83 -26.06 6.51
C LYS A 253 17.51 -26.32 7.23
N GLN A 254 17.15 -27.60 7.37
CA GLN A 254 15.90 -28.07 7.97
C GLN A 254 14.63 -27.57 7.22
N GLY A 255 14.73 -27.24 5.94
CA GLY A 255 13.56 -26.98 5.09
C GLY A 255 12.80 -28.27 4.78
N VAL A 256 11.47 -28.17 4.67
CA VAL A 256 10.57 -29.25 4.27
C VAL A 256 10.25 -29.12 2.79
N PHE A 257 10.47 -30.21 2.03
CA PHE A 257 10.24 -30.27 0.58
C PHE A 257 9.40 -31.49 0.28
N CYS A 258 8.12 -31.32 0.04
CA CYS A 258 7.22 -32.40 -0.34
C CYS A 258 6.51 -32.05 -1.65
N ASN A 259 6.57 -32.93 -2.64
CA ASN A 259 6.05 -32.67 -3.98
C ASN A 259 6.53 -31.32 -4.57
N THR A 260 7.76 -30.91 -4.20
CA THR A 260 8.34 -29.63 -4.62
C THR A 260 9.06 -29.79 -5.94
N LYS A 261 8.68 -29.01 -6.94
CA LYS A 261 9.33 -29.03 -8.26
C LYS A 261 10.66 -28.30 -8.22
N MET A 262 11.74 -28.97 -8.62
CA MET A 262 13.08 -28.41 -8.79
C MET A 262 13.51 -28.55 -10.26
N LYS A 263 14.60 -27.87 -10.69
CA LYS A 263 15.10 -27.78 -12.06
C LYS A 263 15.15 -29.13 -12.83
N LYS A 264 15.41 -30.24 -12.17
CA LYS A 264 15.59 -31.56 -12.80
C LYS A 264 14.75 -32.67 -12.18
N LYS A 265 14.03 -32.44 -11.10
CA LYS A 265 13.31 -33.45 -10.32
C LYS A 265 12.26 -32.86 -9.40
N ILE A 266 11.31 -33.69 -9.00
CA ILE A 266 10.44 -33.42 -7.86
C ILE A 266 11.12 -33.95 -6.60
N ILE A 267 11.15 -33.16 -5.54
CA ILE A 267 11.66 -33.58 -4.24
C ILE A 267 10.50 -33.93 -3.33
N ASN A 268 10.56 -35.17 -2.79
CA ASN A 268 9.59 -35.70 -1.83
C ASN A 268 10.29 -35.99 -0.48
N LYS A 269 11.18 -35.09 -0.08
CA LYS A 269 11.85 -35.18 1.22
C LYS A 269 10.92 -34.59 2.29
N ASP A 270 10.77 -35.35 3.39
CA ASP A 270 9.99 -34.91 4.56
C ASP A 270 8.47 -34.81 4.33
N CYS A 271 7.91 -35.50 3.32
CA CYS A 271 6.47 -35.72 3.25
C CYS A 271 6.04 -36.50 4.49
N ARG A 272 5.28 -35.90 5.36
CA ARG A 272 4.58 -36.63 6.44
C ARG A 272 3.29 -37.20 5.87
N ASN A 273 3.08 -38.49 6.03
CA ASN A 273 1.80 -39.15 5.76
C ASN A 273 0.73 -38.67 6.74
#